data_314a33e25d35f6d94176af6c526a0fa8
#
_entry.id   314a33e25d35f6d94176af6c526a0fa8
#
_cell.length_a   1.000
_cell.length_b   1.000
_cell.length_c   1.000
_cell.angle_alpha   90.00
_cell.angle_beta   90.00
_cell.angle_gamma   90.00
#
_symmetry.space_group_name_H-M   'P 1'
#
loop_
_entity.id
_entity.type
_entity.pdbx_description
1 polymer ?
#
loop_
_entity_poly.entity_id
_entity_poly.type
_entity_poly.pdbx_seq_one_letter_code
_entity_poly.pdbx_strand_id
1 'polypeptide(L)'
;MAAGGKRERTTAGRGAGAARRGQRELAILKLVQKIGPDINEISNITGIPRETARYLYKRHILKKRIRVLREIDYDKLGLSCIQFLVKFPAEADNLFDSATGSFTGLWENIYASFVYRVIPENYRFIGHLAPPSLHPRLEQFYERLEQIGLCRVIETYHADRLIHNPMWLEQYDIERNAWDFDWELKGRRAANIAEDPPVSEPVELDRTDIEIITTQALDPDANMSALAARMKMKQPTFAYHWREHLVGRGIVKGWNIRWLGTDRDPKTGQILRRHSSAAISVVARGLSQVEMMNFRAQLHSIPFLWGEKVGASSGEVVAETLVPGNQLVDYFDFLGKITAQLEGKVRIMMVDQSAAFGYTVNPHLFDEARGGWLDMGDLVLKVLEKAMSDYAPSGEK
;
A
#
# COMPACT_ATOMS: atom_id res chain seq x y z
N MET A 1 57.79 -32.67 -12.49
CA MET A 1 56.72 -32.66 -11.46
C MET A 1 56.54 -31.22 -11.01
N ALA A 2 55.50 -30.54 -11.49
CA ALA A 2 55.20 -29.17 -11.10
C ALA A 2 53.92 -29.21 -10.22
N ALA A 3 54.09 -28.88 -8.94
CA ALA A 3 53.00 -28.82 -7.98
C ALA A 3 52.21 -27.52 -8.19
N GLY A 4 50.97 -27.67 -8.66
CA GLY A 4 50.01 -26.57 -8.79
C GLY A 4 49.48 -26.15 -7.42
N GLY A 5 49.98 -25.03 -6.88
CA GLY A 5 49.45 -24.41 -5.69
C GLY A 5 48.08 -23.80 -5.97
N LYS A 6 46.99 -24.43 -5.55
CA LYS A 6 45.66 -23.81 -5.44
C LYS A 6 45.74 -22.72 -4.38
N ARG A 7 45.68 -21.45 -4.81
CA ARG A 7 45.48 -20.32 -3.91
C ARG A 7 44.10 -20.45 -3.26
N GLU A 8 44.06 -20.82 -2.00
CA GLU A 8 42.88 -20.63 -1.13
C GLU A 8 42.56 -19.14 -1.08
N ARG A 9 41.50 -18.73 -1.80
CA ARG A 9 40.92 -17.41 -1.62
C ARG A 9 40.22 -17.41 -0.26
N THR A 10 40.86 -16.79 0.70
CA THR A 10 40.41 -16.69 2.09
C THR A 10 39.01 -16.14 2.19
N THR A 11 38.16 -16.80 2.99
CA THR A 11 36.76 -16.40 3.33
C THR A 11 36.65 -14.98 3.89
N ALA A 12 37.68 -14.45 4.52
CA ALA A 12 37.77 -13.08 5.03
C ALA A 12 37.66 -11.99 3.95
N GLY A 13 38.19 -12.20 2.75
CA GLY A 13 38.06 -11.22 1.66
C GLY A 13 36.66 -11.14 1.04
N ARG A 14 35.85 -12.21 1.16
CA ARG A 14 34.47 -12.23 0.71
C ARG A 14 33.53 -11.44 1.66
N GLY A 15 33.76 -11.51 2.97
CA GLY A 15 33.00 -10.79 3.98
C GLY A 15 33.16 -9.26 3.89
N ALA A 16 34.42 -8.79 3.74
CA ALA A 16 34.69 -7.35 3.61
C ALA A 16 34.09 -6.73 2.32
N GLY A 17 34.04 -7.50 1.23
CA GLY A 17 33.42 -7.08 -0.02
C GLY A 17 31.88 -6.99 0.08
N ALA A 18 31.25 -7.91 0.81
CA ALA A 18 29.80 -7.90 1.05
C ALA A 18 29.39 -6.72 1.94
N ALA A 19 30.09 -6.51 3.06
CA ALA A 19 29.82 -5.39 3.97
C ALA A 19 29.91 -4.01 3.26
N ARG A 20 30.95 -3.81 2.42
CA ARG A 20 31.05 -2.59 1.58
C ARG A 20 29.89 -2.44 0.60
N ARG A 21 29.40 -3.55 0.05
CA ARG A 21 28.26 -3.53 -0.87
C ARG A 21 26.99 -3.15 -0.13
N GLY A 22 26.69 -3.78 1.01
CA GLY A 22 25.53 -3.48 1.84
C GLY A 22 25.47 -2.01 2.27
N GLN A 23 26.60 -1.45 2.68
CA GLN A 23 26.69 -0.01 3.00
C GLN A 23 26.34 0.89 1.81
N ARG A 24 26.80 0.55 0.60
CA ARG A 24 26.45 1.31 -0.62
C ARG A 24 24.98 1.15 -0.98
N GLU A 25 24.42 -0.04 -0.87
CA GLU A 25 23.00 -0.30 -1.11
C GLU A 25 22.13 0.50 -0.13
N LEU A 26 22.47 0.53 1.15
CA LEU A 26 21.78 1.30 2.17
C LEU A 26 21.88 2.82 1.92
N ALA A 27 23.05 3.32 1.52
CA ALA A 27 23.23 4.72 1.15
C ALA A 27 22.36 5.10 -0.06
N ILE A 28 22.27 4.24 -1.08
CA ILE A 28 21.38 4.43 -2.23
C ILE A 28 19.94 4.47 -1.76
N LEU A 29 19.47 3.52 -0.93
CA LEU A 29 18.09 3.49 -0.43
C LEU A 29 17.73 4.74 0.35
N LYS A 30 18.61 5.21 1.25
CA LYS A 30 18.39 6.44 2.02
C LYS A 30 18.20 7.66 1.12
N LEU A 31 18.94 7.75 0.02
CA LEU A 31 18.76 8.83 -0.95
C LEU A 31 17.50 8.63 -1.79
N VAL A 32 17.23 7.43 -2.26
CA VAL A 32 15.99 7.13 -2.99
C VAL A 32 14.75 7.52 -2.19
N GLN A 33 14.77 7.32 -0.88
CA GLN A 33 13.67 7.73 -0.01
C GLN A 33 13.50 9.25 0.05
N LYS A 34 14.59 10.02 -0.11
CA LYS A 34 14.57 11.49 -0.05
C LYS A 34 14.31 12.16 -1.40
N ILE A 35 15.00 11.70 -2.44
CA ILE A 35 15.04 12.38 -3.74
C ILE A 35 14.51 11.50 -4.89
N GLY A 36 14.12 10.26 -4.61
CA GLY A 36 13.72 9.31 -5.62
C GLY A 36 14.87 8.58 -6.30
N PRO A 37 14.59 7.72 -7.29
CA PRO A 37 15.56 6.85 -7.94
C PRO A 37 16.37 7.55 -9.05
N ASP A 38 16.73 8.82 -8.87
CA ASP A 38 17.64 9.52 -9.79
C ASP A 38 19.08 9.03 -9.61
N ILE A 39 19.48 8.13 -10.49
CA ILE A 39 20.81 7.49 -10.41
C ILE A 39 21.96 8.50 -10.64
N ASN A 40 21.74 9.57 -11.39
CA ASN A 40 22.77 10.60 -11.61
C ASN A 40 23.00 11.40 -10.33
N GLU A 41 21.92 11.86 -9.72
CA GLU A 41 21.98 12.63 -8.47
C GLU A 41 22.50 11.77 -7.31
N ILE A 42 22.03 10.51 -7.20
CA ILE A 42 22.54 9.54 -6.23
C ILE A 42 24.05 9.33 -6.41
N SER A 43 24.52 9.19 -7.65
CA SER A 43 25.96 9.03 -7.95
C SER A 43 26.75 10.27 -7.50
N ASN A 44 26.25 11.46 -7.80
CA ASN A 44 26.90 12.72 -7.44
C ASN A 44 27.01 12.90 -5.91
N ILE A 45 25.92 12.61 -5.17
CA ILE A 45 25.90 12.78 -3.72
C ILE A 45 26.74 11.71 -3.00
N THR A 46 26.67 10.45 -3.46
CA THR A 46 27.35 9.33 -2.77
C THR A 46 28.79 9.13 -3.21
N GLY A 47 29.21 9.68 -4.33
CA GLY A 47 30.49 9.36 -4.98
C GLY A 47 30.56 7.93 -5.54
N ILE A 48 29.46 7.18 -5.53
CA ILE A 48 29.39 5.85 -6.13
C ILE A 48 29.33 6.01 -7.65
N PRO A 49 30.21 5.38 -8.45
CA PRO A 49 30.15 5.48 -9.90
C PRO A 49 28.75 5.14 -10.44
N ARG A 50 28.25 5.94 -11.38
CA ARG A 50 26.88 5.87 -11.92
C ARG A 50 26.45 4.45 -12.31
N GLU A 51 27.28 3.74 -13.04
CA GLU A 51 26.96 2.36 -13.48
C GLU A 51 26.92 1.38 -12.29
N THR A 52 27.76 1.62 -11.27
CA THR A 52 27.71 0.84 -10.02
C THR A 52 26.40 1.15 -9.26
N ALA A 53 26.02 2.41 -9.12
CA ALA A 53 24.78 2.81 -8.47
C ALA A 53 23.56 2.21 -9.20
N ARG A 54 23.54 2.29 -10.54
CA ARG A 54 22.48 1.68 -11.37
C ARG A 54 22.42 0.16 -11.19
N TYR A 55 23.57 -0.52 -11.20
CA TYR A 55 23.65 -1.96 -11.00
C TYR A 55 23.12 -2.37 -9.62
N LEU A 56 23.58 -1.69 -8.55
CA LEU A 56 23.13 -1.96 -7.19
C LEU A 56 21.63 -1.72 -7.05
N TYR A 57 21.12 -0.61 -7.56
CA TYR A 57 19.68 -0.31 -7.51
C TYR A 57 18.85 -1.36 -8.24
N LYS A 58 19.10 -1.57 -9.53
CA LYS A 58 18.26 -2.46 -10.37
C LYS A 58 18.45 -3.94 -10.09
N ARG A 59 19.68 -4.38 -9.83
CA ARG A 59 20.02 -5.80 -9.72
C ARG A 59 20.07 -6.34 -8.30
N HIS A 60 20.21 -5.47 -7.32
CA HIS A 60 20.28 -5.88 -5.91
C HIS A 60 19.06 -5.37 -5.13
N ILE A 61 18.83 -4.05 -5.10
CA ILE A 61 17.79 -3.47 -4.25
C ILE A 61 16.40 -3.91 -4.72
N LEU A 62 16.05 -3.69 -5.98
CA LEU A 62 14.70 -4.07 -6.48
C LEU A 62 14.46 -5.58 -6.44
N LYS A 63 15.52 -6.41 -6.53
CA LYS A 63 15.41 -7.87 -6.37
C LYS A 63 15.15 -8.31 -4.93
N LYS A 64 15.44 -7.48 -3.94
CA LYS A 64 15.15 -7.77 -2.52
C LYS A 64 13.71 -7.43 -2.14
N ARG A 65 12.83 -7.20 -3.12
CA ARG A 65 11.40 -6.90 -2.95
C ARG A 65 11.13 -5.57 -2.26
N ILE A 66 12.08 -4.71 -2.40
CA ILE A 66 11.92 -3.32 -2.05
C ILE A 66 11.28 -2.63 -3.25
N ARG A 67 10.13 -2.00 -3.02
CA ARG A 67 9.44 -1.19 -4.02
C ARG A 67 9.63 0.27 -3.66
N VAL A 68 9.85 1.07 -4.69
CA VAL A 68 9.93 2.52 -4.58
C VAL A 68 8.67 3.07 -5.21
N LEU A 69 7.81 3.65 -4.40
CA LEU A 69 6.52 4.17 -4.81
C LEU A 69 6.52 5.68 -4.64
N ARG A 70 5.72 6.36 -5.43
CA ARG A 70 5.45 7.77 -5.20
C ARG A 70 4.40 7.92 -4.10
N GLU A 71 4.59 8.92 -3.30
CA GLU A 71 3.61 9.31 -2.29
C GLU A 71 2.65 10.32 -2.91
N ILE A 72 1.39 9.93 -3.02
CA ILE A 72 0.31 10.74 -3.58
C ILE A 72 -0.49 11.35 -2.44
N ASP A 73 -0.77 12.64 -2.56
CA ASP A 73 -1.71 13.34 -1.70
C ASP A 73 -3.13 13.16 -2.25
N TYR A 74 -3.85 12.20 -1.70
CA TYR A 74 -5.22 11.91 -2.15
C TYR A 74 -6.20 13.01 -1.77
N ASP A 75 -5.95 13.78 -0.72
CA ASP A 75 -6.79 14.92 -0.34
C ASP A 75 -6.80 15.95 -1.48
N LYS A 76 -5.64 16.20 -2.11
CA LYS A 76 -5.53 17.10 -3.28
C LYS A 76 -6.25 16.59 -4.51
N LEU A 77 -6.49 15.28 -4.60
CA LEU A 77 -7.36 14.70 -5.60
C LEU A 77 -8.84 14.81 -5.23
N GLY A 78 -9.16 15.35 -4.05
CA GLY A 78 -10.51 15.40 -3.51
C GLY A 78 -11.03 14.04 -3.07
N LEU A 79 -10.14 13.12 -2.71
CA LEU A 79 -10.46 11.74 -2.32
C LEU A 79 -10.11 11.51 -0.85
N SER A 80 -11.00 10.85 -0.14
CA SER A 80 -10.79 10.35 1.22
C SER A 80 -11.12 8.87 1.31
N CYS A 81 -10.80 8.24 2.43
CA CYS A 81 -10.90 6.80 2.57
C CYS A 81 -12.14 6.40 3.39
N ILE A 82 -12.95 5.50 2.84
CA ILE A 82 -13.97 4.76 3.58
C ILE A 82 -13.70 3.26 3.40
N GLN A 83 -13.90 2.48 4.46
CA GLN A 83 -13.57 1.05 4.46
C GLN A 83 -14.72 0.23 5.03
N PHE A 84 -14.92 -0.95 4.47
CA PHE A 84 -15.97 -1.87 4.87
C PHE A 84 -15.36 -3.23 5.22
N LEU A 85 -15.73 -3.75 6.37
CA LEU A 85 -15.52 -5.15 6.71
C LEU A 85 -16.81 -5.90 6.38
N VAL A 86 -16.76 -6.78 5.40
CA VAL A 86 -17.95 -7.47 4.89
C VAL A 86 -17.75 -8.98 4.88
N LYS A 87 -18.85 -9.69 5.05
CA LYS A 87 -18.93 -11.15 4.88
C LYS A 87 -19.74 -11.44 3.64
N PHE A 88 -19.15 -12.18 2.69
CA PHE A 88 -19.88 -12.71 1.54
C PHE A 88 -20.35 -14.13 1.85
N PRO A 89 -21.54 -14.57 1.39
CA PRO A 89 -21.91 -15.96 1.31
C PRO A 89 -20.90 -16.73 0.45
N ALA A 90 -20.73 -18.03 0.69
CA ALA A 90 -19.72 -18.83 -0.02
C ALA A 90 -19.88 -18.79 -1.55
N GLU A 91 -21.11 -18.75 -2.02
CA GLU A 91 -21.47 -18.68 -3.44
C GLU A 91 -21.03 -17.34 -4.06
N ALA A 92 -21.24 -16.24 -3.34
CA ALA A 92 -20.86 -14.91 -3.78
C ALA A 92 -19.36 -14.65 -3.60
N ASP A 93 -18.71 -15.24 -2.60
CA ASP A 93 -17.26 -15.05 -2.35
C ASP A 93 -16.43 -15.49 -3.56
N ASN A 94 -16.83 -16.57 -4.24
CA ASN A 94 -16.16 -17.05 -5.45
C ASN A 94 -16.31 -16.06 -6.65
N LEU A 95 -17.39 -15.29 -6.72
CA LEU A 95 -17.60 -14.28 -7.78
C LEU A 95 -16.65 -13.10 -7.61
N PHE A 96 -16.27 -12.82 -6.37
CA PHE A 96 -15.38 -11.72 -5.99
C PHE A 96 -13.95 -12.20 -5.73
N ASP A 97 -13.68 -13.51 -5.94
CA ASP A 97 -12.30 -14.00 -5.90
C ASP A 97 -11.53 -13.36 -7.05
N SER A 98 -10.64 -12.56 -6.67
CA SER A 98 -9.84 -11.66 -7.47
C SER A 98 -8.87 -12.35 -8.45
N ALA A 99 -8.56 -13.63 -8.24
CA ALA A 99 -7.73 -14.40 -9.19
C ALA A 99 -8.57 -15.01 -10.32
N THR A 100 -9.83 -15.32 -10.06
CA THR A 100 -10.69 -16.09 -10.97
C THR A 100 -12.09 -15.50 -11.13
N GLY A 101 -12.44 -14.51 -10.30
CA GLY A 101 -13.79 -13.93 -10.24
C GLY A 101 -14.12 -13.03 -11.41
N SER A 102 -15.34 -13.18 -11.94
CA SER A 102 -15.86 -12.41 -13.09
C SER A 102 -16.05 -10.91 -12.79
N PHE A 103 -15.99 -10.51 -11.51
CA PHE A 103 -16.37 -9.16 -11.07
C PHE A 103 -15.24 -8.31 -10.51
N THR A 104 -14.00 -8.77 -10.57
CA THR A 104 -12.85 -7.99 -10.03
C THR A 104 -12.74 -6.59 -10.62
N GLY A 105 -13.02 -6.41 -11.91
CA GLY A 105 -13.02 -5.11 -12.57
C GLY A 105 -14.16 -4.17 -12.14
N LEU A 106 -15.20 -4.68 -11.48
CA LEU A 106 -16.31 -3.82 -11.01
C LEU A 106 -15.91 -2.97 -9.81
N TRP A 107 -14.99 -3.47 -8.97
CA TRP A 107 -14.51 -2.75 -7.81
C TRP A 107 -13.86 -1.41 -8.17
N GLU A 108 -13.16 -1.36 -9.29
CA GLU A 108 -12.53 -0.13 -9.78
C GLU A 108 -13.55 0.97 -10.08
N ASN A 109 -14.78 0.59 -10.47
CA ASN A 109 -15.86 1.52 -10.80
C ASN A 109 -16.59 2.07 -9.58
N ILE A 110 -16.28 1.59 -8.38
CA ILE A 110 -16.76 2.11 -7.11
C ILE A 110 -15.60 2.55 -6.21
N TYR A 111 -14.52 3.03 -6.82
CA TYR A 111 -13.38 3.61 -6.10
C TYR A 111 -12.60 2.64 -5.20
N ALA A 112 -12.70 1.33 -5.37
CA ALA A 112 -11.92 0.41 -4.56
C ALA A 112 -10.42 0.70 -4.71
N SER A 113 -9.73 0.80 -3.58
CA SER A 113 -8.29 0.95 -3.50
C SER A 113 -7.60 -0.35 -3.09
N PHE A 114 -8.31 -1.19 -2.34
CA PHE A 114 -7.88 -2.53 -2.01
C PHE A 114 -9.08 -3.42 -1.66
N VAL A 115 -8.87 -4.74 -1.84
CA VAL A 115 -9.77 -5.79 -1.36
C VAL A 115 -8.89 -6.87 -0.74
N TYR A 116 -9.05 -7.12 0.56
CA TYR A 116 -8.28 -8.11 1.31
C TYR A 116 -9.20 -9.17 1.90
N ARG A 117 -8.80 -10.44 1.80
CA ARG A 117 -9.41 -11.49 2.60
C ARG A 117 -8.77 -11.51 3.99
N VAL A 118 -9.59 -11.57 5.02
CA VAL A 118 -9.17 -11.60 6.43
C VAL A 118 -9.37 -13.01 7.00
N ILE A 119 -8.39 -13.50 7.71
CA ILE A 119 -8.42 -14.79 8.38
C ILE A 119 -8.33 -14.59 9.90
N PRO A 120 -9.00 -15.48 10.72
CA PRO A 120 -9.68 -16.71 10.28
C PRO A 120 -11.15 -16.53 9.83
N GLU A 121 -11.78 -15.38 10.02
CA GLU A 121 -13.23 -15.18 9.87
C GLU A 121 -13.73 -15.26 8.42
N ASN A 122 -12.81 -15.26 7.45
CA ASN A 122 -13.11 -15.22 6.01
C ASN A 122 -13.97 -14.01 5.61
N TYR A 123 -13.69 -12.86 6.22
CA TYR A 123 -14.29 -11.58 5.80
C TYR A 123 -13.47 -10.97 4.67
N ARG A 124 -14.10 -10.03 3.95
CA ARG A 124 -13.40 -9.13 3.03
C ARG A 124 -13.27 -7.76 3.68
N PHE A 125 -12.06 -7.22 3.71
CA PHE A 125 -11.79 -5.86 4.11
C PHE A 125 -11.55 -5.05 2.85
N ILE A 126 -12.44 -4.11 2.56
CA ILE A 126 -12.51 -3.37 1.30
C ILE A 126 -12.34 -1.89 1.61
N GLY A 127 -11.35 -1.27 1.00
CA GLY A 127 -11.12 0.17 1.10
C GLY A 127 -11.46 0.88 -0.19
N HIS A 128 -12.11 2.03 -0.07
CA HIS A 128 -12.44 2.91 -1.17
C HIS A 128 -11.72 4.25 -0.98
N LEU A 129 -11.15 4.77 -2.06
CA LEU A 129 -10.67 6.15 -2.16
C LEU A 129 -11.65 6.92 -3.03
N ALA A 130 -12.61 7.57 -2.40
CA ALA A 130 -13.71 8.23 -3.05
C ALA A 130 -13.85 9.69 -2.57
N PRO A 131 -14.50 10.57 -3.35
CA PRO A 131 -14.89 11.87 -2.84
C PRO A 131 -15.72 11.74 -1.56
N PRO A 132 -15.49 12.58 -0.54
CA PRO A 132 -16.28 12.54 0.70
C PRO A 132 -17.79 12.63 0.47
N SER A 133 -18.22 13.35 -0.56
CA SER A 133 -19.65 13.46 -0.96
C SER A 133 -20.27 12.15 -1.44
N LEU A 134 -19.45 11.19 -1.86
CA LEU A 134 -19.88 9.86 -2.32
C LEU A 134 -19.84 8.80 -1.22
N HIS A 135 -19.30 9.07 -0.03
CA HIS A 135 -19.29 8.11 1.07
C HIS A 135 -20.69 7.61 1.44
N PRO A 136 -21.73 8.49 1.59
CA PRO A 136 -23.09 8.00 1.83
C PRO A 136 -23.66 7.14 0.70
N ARG A 137 -23.22 7.37 -0.54
CA ARG A 137 -23.60 6.54 -1.69
C ARG A 137 -22.94 5.16 -1.65
N LEU A 138 -21.69 5.08 -1.21
CA LEU A 138 -21.02 3.79 -1.00
C LEU A 138 -21.68 3.00 0.15
N GLU A 139 -22.07 3.66 1.23
CA GLU A 139 -22.84 3.01 2.30
C GLU A 139 -24.17 2.46 1.78
N GLN A 140 -24.95 3.27 1.05
CA GLN A 140 -26.18 2.83 0.40
C GLN A 140 -25.95 1.66 -0.58
N PHE A 141 -24.82 1.67 -1.31
CA PHE A 141 -24.45 0.57 -2.19
C PHE A 141 -24.29 -0.73 -1.40
N TYR A 142 -23.55 -0.72 -0.29
CA TYR A 142 -23.39 -1.91 0.56
C TYR A 142 -24.67 -2.35 1.25
N GLU A 143 -25.52 -1.41 1.69
CA GLU A 143 -26.88 -1.70 2.20
C GLU A 143 -27.74 -2.43 1.15
N ARG A 144 -27.64 -2.01 -0.11
CA ARG A 144 -28.34 -2.69 -1.21
C ARG A 144 -27.78 -4.08 -1.48
N LEU A 145 -26.46 -4.26 -1.44
CA LEU A 145 -25.83 -5.59 -1.53
C LEU A 145 -26.32 -6.51 -0.40
N GLU A 146 -26.49 -5.97 0.80
CA GLU A 146 -27.03 -6.71 1.94
C GLU A 146 -28.49 -7.08 1.75
N GLN A 147 -29.33 -6.15 1.27
CA GLN A 147 -30.76 -6.38 0.98
C GLN A 147 -30.97 -7.49 -0.06
N ILE A 148 -30.11 -7.59 -1.06
CA ILE A 148 -30.17 -8.67 -2.08
C ILE A 148 -29.40 -9.93 -1.67
N GLY A 149 -28.93 -10.01 -0.41
CA GLY A 149 -28.26 -11.19 0.14
C GLY A 149 -26.85 -11.45 -0.37
N LEU A 150 -26.23 -10.48 -1.05
CA LEU A 150 -24.87 -10.63 -1.59
C LEU A 150 -23.76 -10.49 -0.55
N CYS A 151 -24.00 -9.71 0.49
CA CYS A 151 -23.05 -9.58 1.58
C CYS A 151 -23.77 -9.28 2.89
N ARG A 152 -23.02 -9.29 3.99
CA ARG A 152 -23.38 -8.72 5.27
C ARG A 152 -22.30 -7.74 5.68
N VAL A 153 -22.65 -6.49 5.90
CA VAL A 153 -21.73 -5.48 6.45
C VAL A 153 -21.52 -5.76 7.93
N ILE A 154 -20.28 -5.95 8.33
CA ILE A 154 -19.89 -6.19 9.71
C ILE A 154 -19.55 -4.85 10.38
N GLU A 155 -18.72 -4.05 9.71
CA GLU A 155 -18.25 -2.76 10.22
C GLU A 155 -17.91 -1.82 9.05
N THR A 156 -18.09 -0.51 9.28
CA THR A 156 -17.68 0.57 8.38
C THR A 156 -16.71 1.48 9.13
N TYR A 157 -15.67 1.97 8.44
CA TYR A 157 -14.65 2.85 9.00
C TYR A 157 -14.45 4.06 8.09
N HIS A 158 -14.39 5.24 8.70
CA HIS A 158 -14.15 6.50 8.00
C HIS A 158 -12.77 7.03 8.33
N ALA A 159 -12.02 7.44 7.31
CA ALA A 159 -10.74 8.04 7.50
C ALA A 159 -10.62 9.35 6.72
N ASP A 160 -10.32 10.40 7.44
CA ASP A 160 -10.09 11.73 6.89
C ASP A 160 -8.68 11.82 6.26
N ARG A 161 -7.77 10.92 6.67
CA ARG A 161 -6.36 10.97 6.29
C ARG A 161 -5.81 9.60 5.97
N LEU A 162 -5.01 9.56 4.92
CA LEU A 162 -4.17 8.43 4.54
C LEU A 162 -2.70 8.80 4.76
N ILE A 163 -2.05 8.16 5.72
CA ILE A 163 -0.68 8.43 6.12
C ILE A 163 0.19 7.25 5.74
N HIS A 164 1.23 7.51 4.95
CA HIS A 164 2.23 6.51 4.62
C HIS A 164 3.45 6.66 5.52
N ASN A 165 3.84 5.58 6.17
CA ASN A 165 5.02 5.58 7.03
C ASN A 165 6.25 5.14 6.24
N PRO A 166 7.35 5.90 6.31
CA PRO A 166 8.57 5.52 5.62
C PRO A 166 9.21 4.28 6.27
N MET A 167 9.84 3.44 5.45
CA MET A 167 10.61 2.30 5.93
C MET A 167 11.77 2.77 6.83
N TRP A 168 11.93 2.13 8.01
CA TRP A 168 13.04 2.42 8.92
C TRP A 168 14.32 1.72 8.49
N LEU A 169 15.05 2.37 7.61
CA LEU A 169 16.26 1.81 7.02
C LEU A 169 17.40 1.55 8.04
N GLU A 170 17.34 2.19 9.20
CA GLU A 170 18.30 1.97 10.30
C GLU A 170 18.13 0.60 10.96
N GLN A 171 16.92 0.03 10.89
CA GLN A 171 16.58 -1.27 11.50
C GLN A 171 16.54 -2.41 10.46
N TYR A 172 16.93 -2.11 9.22
CA TYR A 172 16.89 -3.07 8.13
C TYR A 172 18.30 -3.50 7.70
N ASP A 173 18.63 -4.78 7.91
CA ASP A 173 19.83 -5.39 7.37
C ASP A 173 19.61 -5.76 5.90
N ILE A 174 20.15 -4.92 5.03
CA ILE A 174 19.98 -5.09 3.58
C ILE A 174 20.72 -6.31 3.03
N GLU A 175 21.77 -6.78 3.69
CA GLU A 175 22.53 -7.97 3.25
C GLU A 175 21.75 -9.24 3.54
N ARG A 176 21.17 -9.33 4.73
CA ARG A 176 20.36 -10.48 5.17
C ARG A 176 18.93 -10.41 4.67
N ASN A 177 18.49 -9.25 4.15
CA ASN A 177 17.10 -8.95 3.82
C ASN A 177 16.17 -9.19 5.01
N ALA A 178 16.57 -8.72 6.17
CA ALA A 178 15.93 -8.97 7.45
C ALA A 178 15.86 -7.70 8.31
N TRP A 179 14.99 -7.74 9.30
CA TRP A 179 14.88 -6.66 10.27
C TRP A 179 15.71 -6.99 11.51
N ASP A 180 16.54 -6.03 11.93
CA ASP A 180 17.31 -6.06 13.17
C ASP A 180 16.63 -5.10 14.16
N PHE A 181 15.58 -5.58 14.81
CA PHE A 181 14.75 -4.80 15.72
C PHE A 181 14.75 -5.41 17.12
N ASP A 182 15.17 -4.61 18.09
CA ASP A 182 15.19 -5.00 19.49
C ASP A 182 13.92 -4.49 20.21
N TRP A 183 13.06 -5.44 20.56
CA TRP A 183 11.79 -5.16 21.27
C TRP A 183 12.00 -4.60 22.69
N GLU A 184 13.12 -4.84 23.33
CA GLU A 184 13.41 -4.31 24.66
C GLU A 184 13.78 -2.81 24.60
N LEU A 185 14.35 -2.37 23.48
CA LEU A 185 14.73 -0.98 23.26
C LEU A 185 13.62 -0.10 22.67
N LYS A 186 12.48 -0.69 22.28
CA LYS A 186 11.38 0.03 21.62
C LYS A 186 10.87 1.25 22.39
N GLY A 187 10.76 1.16 23.71
CA GLY A 187 10.28 2.27 24.56
C GLY A 187 11.24 3.47 24.65
N ARG A 188 12.46 3.38 24.10
CA ARG A 188 13.44 4.48 24.11
C ARG A 188 13.26 5.46 22.95
N ARG A 189 12.63 5.04 21.85
CA ARG A 189 12.13 5.96 20.83
C ARG A 189 10.68 6.31 21.17
N ALA A 190 10.49 7.31 22.04
CA ALA A 190 9.21 7.98 22.08
C ALA A 190 8.95 8.48 20.64
N ALA A 191 8.00 7.87 19.97
CA ALA A 191 7.58 8.40 18.70
C ALA A 191 6.96 9.76 18.99
N ASN A 192 7.70 10.83 18.75
CA ASN A 192 7.07 12.10 18.50
C ASN A 192 6.25 11.88 17.23
N ILE A 193 4.97 11.54 17.41
CA ILE A 193 4.04 11.68 16.31
C ILE A 193 4.06 13.17 16.04
N ALA A 194 4.65 13.56 14.92
CA ALA A 194 4.46 14.90 14.42
C ALA A 194 2.94 15.13 14.34
N GLU A 195 2.48 16.32 14.67
CA GLU A 195 1.09 16.68 14.43
C GLU A 195 0.75 16.28 13.00
N ASP A 196 -0.38 15.61 12.84
CA ASP A 196 -0.83 15.22 11.52
C ASP A 196 -0.88 16.46 10.62
N PRO A 197 -0.34 16.39 9.41
CA PRO A 197 -0.47 17.51 8.49
C PRO A 197 -1.96 17.83 8.31
N PRO A 198 -2.34 19.10 8.17
CA PRO A 198 -3.72 19.46 7.88
C PRO A 198 -4.19 18.74 6.60
N VAL A 199 -5.49 18.43 6.54
CA VAL A 199 -6.10 17.92 5.30
C VAL A 199 -5.86 18.95 4.20
N SER A 200 -5.33 18.52 3.09
CA SER A 200 -5.03 19.40 1.95
C SER A 200 -6.31 19.76 1.20
N GLU A 201 -6.41 21.00 0.75
CA GLU A 201 -7.50 21.41 -0.13
C GLU A 201 -7.36 20.75 -1.51
N PRO A 202 -8.46 20.28 -2.12
CA PRO A 202 -8.46 19.77 -3.48
C PRO A 202 -7.91 20.78 -4.48
N VAL A 203 -7.18 20.31 -5.48
CA VAL A 203 -6.65 21.15 -6.54
C VAL A 203 -7.37 20.87 -7.85
N GLU A 204 -7.31 21.82 -8.77
CA GLU A 204 -7.82 21.61 -10.12
C GLU A 204 -7.01 20.52 -10.84
N LEU A 205 -7.73 19.56 -11.41
CA LEU A 205 -7.19 18.39 -12.09
C LEU A 205 -7.76 18.30 -13.50
N ASP A 206 -7.01 17.70 -14.40
CA ASP A 206 -7.53 17.17 -15.63
C ASP A 206 -7.39 15.64 -15.67
N ARG A 207 -8.03 15.03 -16.66
CA ARG A 207 -8.00 13.57 -16.82
C ARG A 207 -6.60 13.05 -17.07
N THR A 208 -5.76 13.82 -17.75
CA THR A 208 -4.38 13.47 -18.02
C THR A 208 -3.57 13.33 -16.73
N ASP A 209 -3.79 14.18 -15.76
CA ASP A 209 -3.14 14.13 -14.44
C ASP A 209 -3.45 12.78 -13.75
N ILE A 210 -4.72 12.37 -13.76
CA ILE A 210 -5.16 11.10 -13.18
C ILE A 210 -4.57 9.90 -13.95
N GLU A 211 -4.56 9.95 -15.27
CA GLU A 211 -3.97 8.91 -16.12
C GLU A 211 -2.46 8.75 -15.87
N ILE A 212 -1.73 9.85 -15.63
CA ILE A 212 -0.31 9.82 -15.28
C ILE A 212 -0.12 9.13 -13.93
N ILE A 213 -0.89 9.51 -12.91
CA ILE A 213 -0.84 8.90 -11.57
C ILE A 213 -1.08 7.40 -11.68
N THR A 214 -2.14 6.99 -12.37
CA THR A 214 -2.52 5.59 -12.55
C THR A 214 -1.45 4.79 -13.30
N THR A 215 -0.98 5.31 -14.44
CA THR A 215 0.03 4.64 -15.26
C THR A 215 1.32 4.42 -14.48
N GLN A 216 1.69 5.37 -13.66
CA GLN A 216 2.87 5.28 -12.83
C GLN A 216 2.70 4.34 -11.64
N ALA A 217 1.53 4.29 -11.01
CA ALA A 217 1.26 3.33 -9.95
C ALA A 217 1.34 1.88 -10.44
N LEU A 218 0.93 1.63 -11.70
CA LEU A 218 1.03 0.32 -12.34
C LEU A 218 2.47 -0.07 -12.71
N ASP A 219 3.34 0.90 -12.98
CA ASP A 219 4.76 0.65 -13.31
C ASP A 219 5.67 1.70 -12.65
N PRO A 220 5.86 1.58 -11.33
CA PRO A 220 6.62 2.56 -10.55
C PRO A 220 8.10 2.63 -10.92
N ASP A 221 8.63 1.59 -11.55
CA ASP A 221 10.04 1.50 -11.97
C ASP A 221 10.29 2.08 -13.39
N ALA A 222 9.22 2.43 -14.12
CA ALA A 222 9.33 3.02 -15.45
C ALA A 222 9.86 4.46 -15.38
N ASN A 223 10.73 4.80 -16.31
CA ASN A 223 11.18 6.18 -16.48
C ASN A 223 10.10 7.02 -17.20
N MET A 224 10.23 8.34 -17.13
CA MET A 224 9.26 9.29 -17.68
C MET A 224 9.02 9.10 -19.20
N SER A 225 10.06 8.78 -19.96
CA SER A 225 9.93 8.52 -21.41
C SER A 225 9.12 7.25 -21.69
N ALA A 226 9.32 6.20 -20.88
CA ALA A 226 8.55 4.95 -21.01
C ALA A 226 7.08 5.14 -20.62
N LEU A 227 6.80 5.93 -19.57
CA LEU A 227 5.44 6.28 -19.16
C LEU A 227 4.73 7.10 -20.24
N ALA A 228 5.38 8.14 -20.76
CA ALA A 228 4.85 8.96 -21.87
C ALA A 228 4.54 8.11 -23.11
N ALA A 229 5.44 7.19 -23.49
CA ALA A 229 5.22 6.30 -24.62
C ALA A 229 4.03 5.35 -24.39
N ARG A 230 3.87 4.81 -23.17
CA ARG A 230 2.72 3.97 -22.80
C ARG A 230 1.40 4.71 -22.90
N MET A 231 1.37 5.98 -22.50
CA MET A 231 0.20 6.86 -22.62
C MET A 231 0.00 7.41 -24.05
N LYS A 232 0.86 7.04 -25.01
CA LYS A 232 0.88 7.59 -26.37
C LYS A 232 0.97 9.13 -26.39
N MET A 233 1.63 9.69 -25.40
CA MET A 233 1.80 11.14 -25.19
C MET A 233 3.19 11.59 -25.62
N LYS A 234 3.30 12.84 -26.10
CA LYS A 234 4.61 13.46 -26.36
C LYS A 234 5.34 13.69 -25.04
N GLN A 235 6.64 13.37 -25.00
CA GLN A 235 7.43 13.52 -23.78
C GLN A 235 7.42 14.94 -23.18
N PRO A 236 7.48 16.06 -23.96
CA PRO A 236 7.35 17.40 -23.40
C PRO A 236 6.02 17.66 -22.72
N THR A 237 4.90 17.18 -23.28
CA THR A 237 3.57 17.30 -22.67
C THR A 237 3.50 16.53 -21.37
N PHE A 238 3.98 15.28 -21.35
CA PHE A 238 4.07 14.49 -20.12
C PHE A 238 4.91 15.20 -19.05
N ALA A 239 6.08 15.73 -19.44
CA ALA A 239 6.97 16.44 -18.52
C ALA A 239 6.36 17.73 -17.96
N TYR A 240 5.52 18.42 -18.74
CA TYR A 240 4.75 19.57 -18.28
C TYR A 240 3.75 19.19 -17.20
N HIS A 241 2.82 18.25 -17.47
CA HIS A 241 1.85 17.77 -16.47
C HIS A 241 2.56 17.26 -15.22
N TRP A 242 3.64 16.51 -15.41
CA TRP A 242 4.42 16.00 -14.29
C TRP A 242 4.97 17.11 -13.39
N ARG A 243 5.62 18.10 -13.95
CA ARG A 243 6.29 19.16 -13.17
C ARG A 243 5.32 20.20 -12.64
N GLU A 244 4.43 20.71 -13.50
CA GLU A 244 3.58 21.85 -13.15
C GLU A 244 2.32 21.40 -12.40
N HIS A 245 1.68 20.30 -12.85
CA HIS A 245 0.44 19.85 -12.24
C HIS A 245 0.70 18.93 -11.05
N LEU A 246 1.46 17.84 -11.23
CA LEU A 246 1.56 16.83 -10.18
C LEU A 246 2.56 17.21 -9.08
N VAL A 247 3.76 17.64 -9.44
CA VAL A 247 4.78 18.04 -8.46
C VAL A 247 4.55 19.49 -8.01
N GLY A 248 4.33 20.42 -8.93
CA GLY A 248 4.17 21.86 -8.64
C GLY A 248 2.96 22.15 -7.76
N ARG A 249 1.85 21.42 -7.92
CA ARG A 249 0.66 21.53 -7.05
C ARG A 249 0.78 20.65 -5.80
N GLY A 250 1.86 19.90 -5.64
CA GLY A 250 2.15 19.06 -4.48
C GLY A 250 1.25 17.82 -4.36
N ILE A 251 0.68 17.31 -5.47
CA ILE A 251 -0.04 16.04 -5.51
C ILE A 251 0.94 14.90 -5.29
N VAL A 252 2.12 14.98 -5.89
CA VAL A 252 3.22 14.07 -5.60
C VAL A 252 4.06 14.69 -4.48
N LYS A 253 3.94 14.13 -3.26
CA LYS A 253 4.66 14.61 -2.06
C LYS A 253 6.11 14.17 -2.02
N GLY A 254 6.42 12.98 -2.55
CA GLY A 254 7.74 12.41 -2.43
C GLY A 254 7.82 10.94 -2.85
N TRP A 255 8.69 10.22 -2.17
CA TRP A 255 8.97 8.82 -2.44
C TRP A 255 8.84 7.99 -1.17
N ASN A 256 8.16 6.87 -1.27
CA ASN A 256 8.05 5.89 -0.22
C ASN A 256 8.74 4.59 -0.64
N ILE A 257 9.50 4.01 0.28
CA ILE A 257 10.12 2.71 0.11
C ILE A 257 9.31 1.71 0.90
N ARG A 258 8.89 0.65 0.22
CA ARG A 258 8.15 -0.46 0.85
C ARG A 258 8.90 -1.77 0.66
N TRP A 259 9.12 -2.45 1.76
CA TRP A 259 9.51 -3.85 1.73
C TRP A 259 8.25 -4.70 1.55
N LEU A 260 8.15 -5.36 0.41
CA LEU A 260 7.01 -6.24 0.13
C LEU A 260 7.40 -7.65 0.53
N GLY A 261 6.83 -8.17 1.58
CA GLY A 261 7.10 -9.53 2.06
C GLY A 261 6.71 -10.66 1.09
N THR A 262 6.07 -10.38 -0.04
CA THR A 262 5.62 -11.38 -1.03
C THR A 262 6.25 -11.16 -2.40
N ASP A 263 6.55 -12.25 -3.10
CA ASP A 263 7.01 -12.25 -4.50
C ASP A 263 5.84 -12.70 -5.39
N ARG A 264 5.43 -11.84 -6.27
CA ARG A 264 4.45 -12.21 -7.29
C ARG A 264 5.15 -12.29 -8.64
N ASP A 265 4.82 -13.29 -9.41
CA ASP A 265 5.21 -13.34 -10.81
C ASP A 265 4.60 -12.11 -11.50
N PRO A 266 5.41 -11.24 -12.12
CA PRO A 266 4.90 -10.03 -12.76
C PRO A 266 4.00 -10.30 -13.96
N LYS A 267 4.03 -11.53 -14.52
CA LYS A 267 3.19 -11.92 -15.64
C LYS A 267 1.88 -12.58 -15.24
N THR A 268 1.91 -13.39 -14.18
CA THR A 268 0.75 -14.19 -13.77
C THR A 268 0.11 -13.69 -12.49
N GLY A 269 0.76 -12.77 -11.76
CA GLY A 269 0.33 -12.34 -10.44
C GLY A 269 0.43 -13.40 -9.35
N GLN A 270 0.87 -14.63 -9.69
CA GLN A 270 1.00 -15.73 -8.73
C GLN A 270 2.09 -15.46 -7.71
N ILE A 271 1.86 -15.87 -6.49
CA ILE A 271 2.85 -15.81 -5.42
C ILE A 271 3.90 -16.87 -5.67
N LEU A 272 5.13 -16.43 -6.02
CA LEU A 272 6.25 -17.31 -6.32
C LEU A 272 6.87 -17.94 -5.07
N ARG A 273 6.79 -17.21 -3.94
CA ARG A 273 7.25 -17.71 -2.63
C ARG A 273 6.35 -17.15 -1.54
N ARG A 274 5.89 -17.98 -0.65
CA ARG A 274 5.32 -17.52 0.62
C ARG A 274 6.44 -16.93 1.44
N HIS A 275 6.35 -15.61 1.70
CA HIS A 275 7.31 -15.01 2.60
C HIS A 275 7.01 -15.37 4.04
N SER A 276 8.08 -15.30 4.81
CA SER A 276 8.04 -15.33 6.25
C SER A 276 7.54 -14.01 6.86
N SER A 277 6.59 -13.32 6.23
CA SER A 277 5.97 -12.11 6.76
C SER A 277 4.45 -12.21 6.75
N ALA A 278 3.82 -11.61 7.75
CA ALA A 278 2.38 -11.47 7.85
C ALA A 278 1.96 -10.02 7.63
N ALA A 279 0.95 -9.80 6.81
CA ALA A 279 0.26 -8.52 6.75
C ALA A 279 -0.86 -8.53 7.80
N ILE A 280 -0.85 -7.52 8.67
CA ILE A 280 -1.79 -7.42 9.78
C ILE A 280 -2.40 -6.02 9.74
N SER A 281 -3.72 -5.96 9.74
CA SER A 281 -4.48 -4.72 9.94
C SER A 281 -4.95 -4.66 11.39
N VAL A 282 -4.62 -3.57 12.06
CA VAL A 282 -5.08 -3.29 13.42
C VAL A 282 -6.05 -2.13 13.34
N VAL A 283 -7.29 -2.38 13.72
CA VAL A 283 -8.37 -1.40 13.62
C VAL A 283 -8.83 -1.02 15.01
N ALA A 284 -8.87 0.27 15.29
CA ALA A 284 -9.39 0.79 16.54
C ALA A 284 -10.55 1.77 16.28
N ARG A 285 -11.57 1.77 17.16
CA ARG A 285 -12.79 2.58 17.02
C ARG A 285 -13.19 3.22 18.35
N GLY A 286 -13.88 4.38 18.24
CA GLY A 286 -14.40 5.08 19.39
C GLY A 286 -13.31 5.50 20.39
N LEU A 287 -12.13 5.78 19.85
CA LEU A 287 -11.02 6.30 20.64
C LEU A 287 -11.27 7.77 20.96
N SER A 288 -11.05 8.15 22.21
CA SER A 288 -10.83 9.54 22.55
C SER A 288 -9.55 10.05 21.86
N GLN A 289 -9.41 11.35 21.73
CA GLN A 289 -8.21 11.94 21.13
C GLN A 289 -6.91 11.50 21.83
N VAL A 290 -6.95 11.41 23.17
CA VAL A 290 -5.77 10.96 23.95
C VAL A 290 -5.47 9.49 23.71
N GLU A 291 -6.49 8.62 23.70
CA GLU A 291 -6.31 7.20 23.40
C GLU A 291 -5.75 7.02 21.97
N MET A 292 -6.29 7.75 21.00
CA MET A 292 -5.85 7.70 19.61
C MET A 292 -4.38 8.13 19.47
N MET A 293 -3.99 9.24 20.09
CA MET A 293 -2.60 9.72 20.08
C MET A 293 -1.66 8.69 20.71
N ASN A 294 -2.02 8.15 21.88
CA ASN A 294 -1.21 7.16 22.58
C ASN A 294 -1.10 5.85 21.77
N PHE A 295 -2.20 5.36 21.23
CA PHE A 295 -2.23 4.15 20.40
C PHE A 295 -1.35 4.30 19.16
N ARG A 296 -1.50 5.38 18.43
CA ARG A 296 -0.67 5.69 17.26
C ARG A 296 0.80 5.84 17.63
N ALA A 297 1.11 6.55 18.74
CA ALA A 297 2.48 6.70 19.21
C ALA A 297 3.17 5.35 19.45
N GLN A 298 2.44 4.39 20.02
CA GLN A 298 2.95 3.04 20.22
C GLN A 298 3.18 2.33 18.88
N LEU A 299 2.23 2.41 17.94
CA LEU A 299 2.39 1.82 16.61
C LEU A 299 3.55 2.44 15.83
N HIS A 300 3.77 3.74 15.95
CA HIS A 300 4.93 4.43 15.36
C HIS A 300 6.27 4.10 16.04
N SER A 301 6.28 3.39 17.15
CA SER A 301 7.52 2.95 17.82
C SER A 301 8.14 1.69 17.21
N ILE A 302 7.48 1.07 16.21
CA ILE A 302 7.95 -0.15 15.55
C ILE A 302 8.21 0.08 14.06
N PRO A 303 9.16 -0.66 13.44
CA PRO A 303 9.51 -0.46 12.03
C PRO A 303 8.55 -1.11 11.04
N PHE A 304 7.51 -1.81 11.52
CA PHE A 304 6.64 -2.64 10.69
C PHE A 304 5.37 -1.92 10.25
N LEU A 305 5.08 -0.75 10.80
CA LEU A 305 3.96 0.11 10.38
C LEU A 305 4.28 0.75 9.02
N TRP A 306 3.52 0.40 8.00
CA TRP A 306 3.72 0.93 6.65
C TRP A 306 2.69 1.95 6.21
N GLY A 307 1.55 2.00 6.90
CA GLY A 307 0.54 3.01 6.67
C GLY A 307 -0.56 2.99 7.72
N GLU A 308 -1.23 4.11 7.83
CA GLU A 308 -2.40 4.25 8.69
C GLU A 308 -3.45 5.12 8.02
N LYS A 309 -4.69 4.87 8.35
CA LYS A 309 -5.84 5.65 7.96
C LYS A 309 -6.50 6.15 9.24
N VAL A 310 -6.65 7.43 9.35
CA VAL A 310 -7.06 8.10 10.59
C VAL A 310 -8.33 8.88 10.35
N GLY A 311 -9.38 8.56 11.11
CA GLY A 311 -10.61 9.35 11.21
C GLY A 311 -10.57 10.15 12.51
N ALA A 312 -10.04 11.36 12.45
CA ALA A 312 -9.85 12.17 13.65
C ALA A 312 -11.18 12.54 14.32
N SER A 313 -12.22 12.79 13.53
CA SER A 313 -13.57 13.12 14.01
C SER A 313 -14.34 11.91 14.53
N SER A 314 -14.11 10.72 13.95
CA SER A 314 -14.78 9.47 14.32
C SER A 314 -14.05 8.69 15.43
N GLY A 315 -12.82 9.07 15.77
CA GLY A 315 -11.99 8.33 16.72
C GLY A 315 -11.57 6.94 16.17
N GLU A 316 -11.31 6.86 14.87
CA GLU A 316 -11.00 5.62 14.18
C GLU A 316 -9.56 5.61 13.66
N VAL A 317 -8.89 4.48 13.79
CA VAL A 317 -7.55 4.24 13.25
C VAL A 317 -7.51 2.87 12.61
N VAL A 318 -7.08 2.80 11.36
CA VAL A 318 -6.74 1.55 10.68
C VAL A 318 -5.25 1.56 10.39
N ALA A 319 -4.48 0.79 11.12
CA ALA A 319 -3.05 0.65 10.96
C ALA A 319 -2.72 -0.62 10.17
N GLU A 320 -1.88 -0.48 9.16
CA GLU A 320 -1.43 -1.58 8.33
C GLU A 320 0.04 -1.87 8.60
N THR A 321 0.33 -3.11 8.97
CA THR A 321 1.68 -3.56 9.31
C THR A 321 2.08 -4.77 8.47
N LEU A 322 3.37 -4.86 8.19
CA LEU A 322 3.97 -6.01 7.53
C LEU A 322 5.09 -6.57 8.40
N VAL A 323 4.78 -7.63 9.12
CA VAL A 323 5.60 -8.17 10.19
C VAL A 323 6.37 -9.40 9.72
N PRO A 324 7.72 -9.43 9.84
CA PRO A 324 8.50 -10.63 9.54
C PRO A 324 8.08 -11.81 10.42
N GLY A 325 8.09 -13.03 9.88
CA GLY A 325 7.62 -14.23 10.59
C GLY A 325 8.36 -14.51 11.90
N ASN A 326 9.66 -14.20 11.94
CA ASN A 326 10.47 -14.34 13.16
C ASN A 326 10.19 -13.27 14.23
N GLN A 327 9.40 -12.24 13.91
CA GLN A 327 9.00 -11.15 14.83
C GLN A 327 7.53 -11.24 15.25
N LEU A 328 6.78 -12.22 14.75
CA LEU A 328 5.33 -12.29 14.95
C LEU A 328 4.92 -12.47 16.40
N VAL A 329 5.63 -13.31 17.16
CA VAL A 329 5.30 -13.58 18.57
C VAL A 329 5.46 -12.30 19.39
N ASP A 330 6.61 -11.63 19.24
CA ASP A 330 6.91 -10.38 19.96
C ASP A 330 5.96 -9.26 19.52
N TYR A 331 5.58 -9.25 18.24
CA TYR A 331 4.61 -8.29 17.72
C TYR A 331 3.20 -8.49 18.33
N PHE A 332 2.73 -9.72 18.45
CA PHE A 332 1.44 -9.99 19.10
C PHE A 332 1.47 -9.71 20.61
N ASP A 333 2.58 -10.00 21.29
CA ASP A 333 2.78 -9.59 22.69
C ASP A 333 2.76 -8.06 22.84
N PHE A 334 3.41 -7.37 21.91
CA PHE A 334 3.35 -5.91 21.85
C PHE A 334 1.92 -5.40 21.63
N LEU A 335 1.18 -5.96 20.66
CA LEU A 335 -0.21 -5.58 20.43
C LEU A 335 -1.07 -5.83 21.66
N GLY A 336 -0.93 -6.98 22.33
CA GLY A 336 -1.63 -7.29 23.56
C GLY A 336 -1.41 -6.21 24.64
N LYS A 337 -0.17 -5.72 24.76
CA LYS A 337 0.17 -4.67 25.76
C LYS A 337 -0.46 -3.33 25.42
N ILE A 338 -0.37 -2.88 24.16
CA ILE A 338 -0.89 -1.56 23.78
C ILE A 338 -2.42 -1.52 23.67
N THR A 339 -3.07 -2.67 23.48
CA THR A 339 -4.53 -2.77 23.37
C THR A 339 -5.23 -3.11 24.67
N ALA A 340 -4.47 -3.50 25.72
CA ALA A 340 -5.03 -3.91 27.01
C ALA A 340 -5.96 -2.86 27.67
N GLN A 341 -5.71 -1.58 27.44
CA GLN A 341 -6.54 -0.48 27.96
C GLN A 341 -7.66 -0.07 26.99
N LEU A 342 -7.72 -0.68 25.82
CA LEU A 342 -8.66 -0.38 24.73
C LEU A 342 -9.62 -1.54 24.49
N GLU A 343 -9.99 -2.26 25.57
CA GLU A 343 -10.82 -3.46 25.49
C GLU A 343 -12.14 -3.19 24.74
N GLY A 344 -12.46 -4.07 23.78
CA GLY A 344 -13.64 -3.93 22.92
C GLY A 344 -13.54 -2.88 21.82
N LYS A 345 -12.50 -2.03 21.83
CA LYS A 345 -12.30 -0.98 20.81
C LYS A 345 -11.37 -1.40 19.67
N VAL A 346 -10.61 -2.48 19.82
CA VAL A 346 -9.57 -2.87 18.87
C VAL A 346 -9.87 -4.24 18.27
N ARG A 347 -9.75 -4.33 16.95
CA ARG A 347 -9.79 -5.57 16.18
C ARG A 347 -8.45 -5.78 15.48
N ILE A 348 -7.88 -6.96 15.60
CA ILE A 348 -6.66 -7.36 14.91
C ILE A 348 -7.04 -8.37 13.83
N MET A 349 -6.66 -8.09 12.59
CA MET A 349 -7.01 -8.89 11.44
C MET A 349 -5.74 -9.31 10.69
N MET A 350 -5.58 -10.61 10.46
CA MET A 350 -4.52 -11.13 9.59
C MET A 350 -5.03 -11.13 8.15
N VAL A 351 -4.27 -10.52 7.26
CA VAL A 351 -4.60 -10.41 5.84
C VAL A 351 -4.04 -11.61 5.08
N ASP A 352 -4.89 -12.30 4.33
CA ASP A 352 -4.43 -13.28 3.36
C ASP A 352 -3.80 -12.58 2.16
N GLN A 353 -2.50 -12.52 2.15
CA GLN A 353 -1.74 -11.87 1.08
C GLN A 353 -1.92 -12.56 -0.29
N SER A 354 -2.38 -13.82 -0.32
CA SER A 354 -2.65 -14.53 -1.57
C SER A 354 -3.92 -14.04 -2.26
N ALA A 355 -4.84 -13.49 -1.49
CA ALA A 355 -6.12 -12.96 -1.93
C ALA A 355 -6.22 -11.44 -1.69
N ALA A 356 -5.08 -10.74 -1.71
CA ALA A 356 -5.02 -9.30 -1.54
C ALA A 356 -4.83 -8.60 -2.89
N PHE A 357 -5.70 -7.64 -3.18
CA PHE A 357 -5.69 -6.83 -4.40
C PHE A 357 -5.61 -5.36 -4.03
N GLY A 358 -4.72 -4.67 -4.74
CA GLY A 358 -4.66 -3.22 -4.74
C GLY A 358 -5.11 -2.69 -6.08
N TYR A 359 -5.88 -1.63 -6.05
CA TYR A 359 -6.34 -0.89 -7.23
C TYR A 359 -5.72 0.50 -7.24
N THR A 360 -5.67 1.10 -8.41
CA THR A 360 -5.29 2.49 -8.58
C THR A 360 -6.55 3.34 -8.77
N VAL A 361 -6.41 4.65 -8.66
CA VAL A 361 -7.48 5.57 -9.02
C VAL A 361 -7.86 5.34 -10.48
N ASN A 362 -9.15 5.12 -10.76
CA ASN A 362 -9.64 4.84 -12.11
C ASN A 362 -9.89 6.17 -12.87
N PRO A 363 -9.13 6.48 -13.95
CA PRO A 363 -9.31 7.72 -14.70
C PRO A 363 -10.68 7.88 -15.35
N HIS A 364 -11.39 6.75 -15.60
CA HIS A 364 -12.73 6.79 -16.19
C HIS A 364 -13.79 7.32 -15.23
N LEU A 365 -13.49 7.38 -13.93
CA LEU A 365 -14.37 7.97 -12.92
C LEU A 365 -14.23 9.50 -12.82
N PHE A 366 -13.27 10.12 -13.53
CA PHE A 366 -13.12 11.55 -13.55
C PHE A 366 -13.80 12.15 -14.79
N ASP A 367 -14.81 13.00 -14.57
CA ASP A 367 -15.52 13.75 -15.61
C ASP A 367 -14.87 15.13 -15.75
N GLU A 368 -14.07 15.30 -16.77
CA GLU A 368 -13.37 16.54 -17.05
C GLU A 368 -14.33 17.70 -17.37
N ALA A 369 -15.46 17.41 -18.03
CA ALA A 369 -16.45 18.42 -18.36
C ALA A 369 -17.15 19.00 -17.13
N ARG A 370 -17.27 18.20 -16.08
CA ARG A 370 -17.84 18.61 -14.78
C ARG A 370 -16.76 19.02 -13.77
N GLY A 371 -15.48 18.76 -14.10
CA GLY A 371 -14.37 18.98 -13.18
C GLY A 371 -14.47 18.16 -11.90
N GLY A 372 -15.03 16.94 -11.97
CA GLY A 372 -15.33 16.16 -10.77
C GLY A 372 -15.45 14.66 -10.99
N TRP A 373 -15.72 13.96 -9.92
CA TRP A 373 -15.78 12.50 -9.87
C TRP A 373 -17.21 11.97 -10.11
N LEU A 374 -17.33 10.84 -10.82
CA LEU A 374 -18.60 10.22 -11.19
C LEU A 374 -19.06 9.22 -10.13
N ASP A 375 -20.37 9.18 -9.87
CA ASP A 375 -21.00 8.10 -9.12
C ASP A 375 -21.45 6.98 -10.08
N MET A 376 -20.83 5.81 -9.96
CA MET A 376 -21.13 4.64 -10.78
C MET A 376 -21.79 3.51 -9.96
N GLY A 377 -22.13 3.76 -8.69
CA GLY A 377 -22.66 2.73 -7.80
C GLY A 377 -23.91 2.03 -8.34
N ASP A 378 -24.87 2.78 -8.86
CA ASP A 378 -26.10 2.21 -9.44
C ASP A 378 -25.86 1.35 -10.69
N LEU A 379 -24.86 1.71 -11.50
CA LEU A 379 -24.50 0.91 -12.69
C LEU A 379 -23.87 -0.42 -12.27
N VAL A 380 -22.94 -0.37 -11.32
CA VAL A 380 -22.28 -1.57 -10.79
C VAL A 380 -23.31 -2.48 -10.12
N LEU A 381 -24.22 -1.92 -9.34
CA LEU A 381 -25.29 -2.68 -8.68
C LEU A 381 -26.16 -3.43 -9.69
N LYS A 382 -26.62 -2.77 -10.77
CA LYS A 382 -27.40 -3.42 -11.84
C LYS A 382 -26.66 -4.59 -12.50
N VAL A 383 -25.35 -4.46 -12.70
CA VAL A 383 -24.51 -5.54 -13.27
C VAL A 383 -24.46 -6.72 -12.29
N LEU A 384 -24.32 -6.45 -10.99
CA LEU A 384 -24.29 -7.50 -9.96
C LEU A 384 -25.65 -8.19 -9.82
N GLU A 385 -26.75 -7.45 -9.78
CA GLU A 385 -28.11 -7.99 -9.73
C GLU A 385 -28.39 -8.91 -10.91
N LYS A 386 -28.02 -8.48 -12.13
CA LYS A 386 -28.17 -9.30 -13.34
C LYS A 386 -27.34 -10.58 -13.24
N ALA A 387 -26.08 -10.48 -12.86
CA ALA A 387 -25.22 -11.64 -12.73
C ALA A 387 -25.74 -12.65 -11.69
N MET A 388 -26.30 -12.18 -10.57
CA MET A 388 -26.91 -13.05 -9.58
C MET A 388 -28.15 -13.75 -10.12
N SER A 389 -28.98 -13.07 -10.91
CA SER A 389 -30.13 -13.70 -11.55
C SER A 389 -29.74 -14.80 -12.54
N ASP A 390 -28.61 -14.62 -13.23
CA ASP A 390 -28.08 -15.60 -14.17
C ASP A 390 -27.39 -16.80 -13.45
N TYR A 391 -26.94 -16.59 -12.19
CA TYR A 391 -26.29 -17.62 -11.36
C TYR A 391 -27.26 -18.34 -10.39
N ALA A 392 -28.51 -17.89 -10.28
CA ALA A 392 -29.49 -18.60 -9.47
C ALA A 392 -29.59 -20.04 -10.02
N PRO A 393 -29.31 -21.10 -9.22
CA PRO A 393 -29.37 -22.44 -9.70
C PRO A 393 -30.80 -22.69 -10.19
N SER A 394 -30.95 -23.16 -11.43
CA SER A 394 -32.20 -23.61 -12.05
C SER A 394 -32.71 -24.88 -11.34
N GLY A 395 -32.91 -24.81 -10.03
CA GLY A 395 -33.21 -25.98 -9.21
C GLY A 395 -33.91 -25.63 -7.89
N GLU A 396 -35.07 -25.01 -8.00
CA GLU A 396 -36.22 -25.24 -7.07
C GLU A 396 -37.47 -24.75 -7.79
N LYS A 397 -38.01 -25.63 -8.64
CA LYS A 397 -39.40 -25.65 -9.04
C LYS A 397 -40.02 -26.92 -8.53
#